data_4f1b07d9896e42f4d2755cc35aa9bb9e
#
_entry.id   4f1b07d9896e42f4d2755cc35aa9bb9e
#
_cell.length_a   1.000
_cell.length_b   1.000
_cell.length_c   1.000
_cell.angle_alpha   90.00
_cell.angle_beta   90.00
_cell.angle_gamma   90.00
#
_symmetry.space_group_name_H-M   'P 1'
#
loop_
_entity.id
_entity.type
_entity.pdbx_description
1 polymer ?
#
loop_
_entity_poly.entity_id
_entity_poly.type
_entity_poly.pdbx_seq_one_letter_code
_entity_poly.pdbx_strand_id
1 'polypeptide(L)'
;MFPSYARALAVSLAVLSAMPAAAGEALPEKVKLTARPQGATGGLALTTLDEKAAFALSQAAIGQSVGNFTLLDRQERPVELTRYRGKPLLVNFIYTACFQVCPTTTRNLQKAIQNTVSVVGADRFNVISIGFNQPFDSPGALRDFARQYGIHLPNWEFLSPSSAIVGELTRNFGFSFVATAAGFDHLNQVTMVDAQGTIVRQVYGEKFGAEDLIEPLKRLIAGAPLPQESNALDEIIERVRIICSIYDPVTGRYRTNYALYLQAAGFVSFVIFLLYLSVHFWKNRRRSEP
;
A
#
# COMPACT_ATOMS: atom_id res chain seq x y z
N MET A 1 28.07 -54.75 -26.96
CA MET A 1 27.46 -55.50 -25.86
C MET A 1 26.52 -54.58 -25.12
N PHE A 2 25.30 -54.47 -25.62
CA PHE A 2 24.20 -53.74 -25.00
C PHE A 2 23.11 -54.74 -24.64
N PRO A 3 22.49 -54.62 -23.47
CA PRO A 3 21.09 -55.02 -23.38
C PRO A 3 20.21 -53.93 -22.78
N SER A 4 19.14 -53.62 -23.51
CA SER A 4 17.73 -53.72 -23.08
C SER A 4 17.30 -52.93 -21.87
N TYR A 5 16.79 -51.71 -22.07
CA TYR A 5 15.74 -51.07 -21.23
C TYR A 5 14.49 -50.80 -22.09
N ALA A 6 13.80 -51.83 -22.45
CA ALA A 6 12.46 -51.78 -22.97
C ALA A 6 11.59 -52.72 -22.12
N ARG A 7 11.01 -52.23 -21.04
CA ARG A 7 9.86 -52.82 -20.31
C ARG A 7 9.62 -52.06 -19.00
N ALA A 8 8.87 -50.94 -19.09
CA ALA A 8 8.11 -50.40 -17.96
C ALA A 8 7.20 -49.26 -18.43
N LEU A 9 6.30 -49.59 -19.34
CA LEU A 9 5.22 -48.66 -19.76
C LEU A 9 3.98 -49.50 -20.06
N ALA A 10 3.39 -50.09 -19.03
CA ALA A 10 2.06 -50.64 -19.07
C ALA A 10 1.71 -51.15 -17.64
N VAL A 11 1.17 -50.28 -16.83
CA VAL A 11 0.22 -50.59 -15.71
C VAL A 11 -0.11 -49.28 -15.06
N SER A 12 -1.17 -48.59 -15.45
CA SER A 12 -1.95 -47.67 -14.63
C SER A 12 -3.09 -47.09 -15.50
N LEU A 13 -3.96 -47.97 -15.98
CA LEU A 13 -5.26 -47.56 -16.50
C LEU A 13 -6.27 -48.63 -16.06
N ALA A 14 -6.79 -48.56 -14.85
CA ALA A 14 -8.01 -49.24 -14.43
C ALA A 14 -8.24 -49.00 -12.91
N VAL A 15 -8.74 -47.84 -12.50
CA VAL A 15 -9.63 -47.73 -11.33
C VAL A 15 -10.53 -46.52 -11.58
N LEU A 16 -11.55 -46.78 -12.41
CA LEU A 16 -12.70 -45.90 -12.54
C LEU A 16 -13.92 -46.80 -12.50
N SER A 17 -14.45 -47.08 -11.32
CA SER A 17 -15.81 -47.61 -11.19
C SER A 17 -16.26 -47.61 -9.73
N ALA A 18 -17.46 -47.10 -9.55
CA ALA A 18 -18.35 -47.26 -8.39
C ALA A 18 -18.26 -46.21 -7.27
N MET A 19 -18.92 -45.08 -7.48
CA MET A 19 -19.60 -44.37 -6.38
C MET A 19 -21.11 -44.67 -6.44
N PRO A 20 -21.76 -45.08 -5.34
CA PRO A 20 -23.21 -45.29 -5.29
C PRO A 20 -23.94 -43.94 -5.28
N ALA A 21 -25.01 -43.87 -6.06
CA ALA A 21 -25.98 -42.78 -6.04
C ALA A 21 -26.73 -42.75 -4.70
N ALA A 22 -26.54 -41.70 -3.92
CA ALA A 22 -27.40 -41.42 -2.77
C ALA A 22 -28.68 -40.76 -3.27
N ALA A 23 -29.79 -41.36 -2.89
CA ALA A 23 -31.15 -40.94 -3.20
C ALA A 23 -31.44 -39.54 -2.69
N GLY A 24 -32.02 -38.71 -3.55
CA GLY A 24 -32.45 -37.37 -3.22
C GLY A 24 -33.67 -37.38 -2.29
N GLU A 25 -33.54 -36.68 -1.17
CA GLU A 25 -34.68 -36.25 -0.38
C GLU A 25 -35.29 -35.00 -1.01
N ALA A 26 -36.57 -35.12 -1.35
CA ALA A 26 -37.40 -34.06 -1.93
C ALA A 26 -37.62 -32.94 -0.90
N LEU A 27 -37.23 -31.73 -1.21
CA LEU A 27 -37.56 -30.51 -0.45
C LEU A 27 -39.05 -30.15 -0.67
N PRO A 28 -39.74 -29.63 0.35
CA PRO A 28 -41.17 -29.27 0.23
C PRO A 28 -41.36 -28.05 -0.65
N GLU A 29 -42.27 -28.20 -1.60
CA GLU A 29 -42.76 -27.18 -2.52
C GLU A 29 -43.57 -26.09 -1.80
N LYS A 30 -43.41 -24.86 -2.27
CA LYS A 30 -44.19 -23.63 -2.02
C LYS A 30 -43.67 -22.66 -0.98
N VAL A 31 -42.66 -21.87 -1.43
CA VAL A 31 -42.61 -20.46 -1.06
C VAL A 31 -42.82 -19.64 -2.32
N LYS A 32 -43.99 -18.99 -2.45
CA LYS A 32 -44.25 -17.98 -3.51
C LYS A 32 -43.30 -16.80 -3.34
N LEU A 33 -42.24 -16.76 -4.12
CA LEU A 33 -41.41 -15.57 -4.31
C LEU A 33 -42.16 -14.59 -5.23
N THR A 34 -42.67 -13.52 -4.65
CA THR A 34 -43.16 -12.35 -5.37
C THR A 34 -42.06 -11.77 -6.23
N ALA A 35 -42.41 -11.41 -7.47
CA ALA A 35 -41.57 -10.96 -8.52
C ALA A 35 -40.55 -9.91 -8.08
N ARG A 36 -39.27 -10.21 -8.30
CA ARG A 36 -38.15 -9.30 -8.18
C ARG A 36 -38.17 -8.30 -9.36
N PRO A 37 -38.01 -6.98 -9.12
CA PRO A 37 -37.87 -6.05 -10.24
C PRO A 37 -36.66 -6.43 -11.09
N GLN A 38 -36.87 -6.63 -12.38
CA GLN A 38 -35.79 -6.81 -13.36
C GLN A 38 -35.03 -5.51 -13.47
N GLY A 39 -33.75 -5.51 -13.08
CA GLY A 39 -32.87 -4.35 -13.29
C GLY A 39 -31.73 -4.20 -12.29
N ALA A 40 -31.16 -5.30 -11.75
CA ALA A 40 -29.90 -5.20 -11.02
C ALA A 40 -29.11 -6.50 -11.19
N THR A 41 -28.46 -6.66 -12.33
CA THR A 41 -27.28 -7.52 -12.47
C THR A 41 -26.08 -6.80 -11.85
N GLY A 42 -26.18 -6.47 -10.56
CA GLY A 42 -25.06 -6.04 -9.76
C GLY A 42 -24.50 -7.28 -9.07
N GLY A 43 -23.57 -7.99 -9.71
CA GLY A 43 -22.61 -8.76 -8.96
C GLY A 43 -21.99 -7.80 -7.93
N LEU A 44 -21.82 -8.25 -6.68
CA LEU A 44 -20.98 -7.56 -5.70
C LEU A 44 -19.59 -7.42 -6.33
N ALA A 45 -19.37 -6.35 -7.10
CA ALA A 45 -18.03 -5.96 -7.50
C ALA A 45 -17.31 -5.70 -6.18
N LEU A 46 -16.37 -6.57 -5.84
CA LEU A 46 -15.42 -6.30 -4.78
C LEU A 46 -14.73 -5.00 -5.19
N THR A 47 -15.10 -3.90 -4.55
CA THR A 47 -14.46 -2.61 -4.78
C THR A 47 -13.05 -2.74 -4.21
N THR A 48 -12.08 -2.86 -5.10
CA THR A 48 -10.65 -2.80 -4.76
C THR A 48 -10.15 -1.40 -5.06
N LEU A 49 -9.15 -0.94 -4.34
CA LEU A 49 -8.48 0.33 -4.62
C LEU A 49 -7.84 0.28 -6.01
N ASP A 50 -8.07 1.29 -6.82
CA ASP A 50 -7.22 1.54 -7.99
C ASP A 50 -5.89 2.14 -7.50
N GLU A 51 -4.90 1.26 -7.28
CA GLU A 51 -3.58 1.66 -6.75
C GLU A 51 -2.90 2.70 -7.64
N LYS A 52 -3.07 2.61 -8.96
CA LYS A 52 -2.48 3.57 -9.90
C LYS A 52 -3.11 4.95 -9.75
N ALA A 53 -4.42 5.02 -9.65
CA ALA A 53 -5.13 6.26 -9.41
C ALA A 53 -4.81 6.83 -8.02
N ALA A 54 -4.74 5.97 -7.00
CA ALA A 54 -4.37 6.34 -5.64
C ALA A 54 -2.94 6.92 -5.58
N PHE A 55 -1.98 6.28 -6.25
CA PHE A 55 -0.61 6.77 -6.35
C PHE A 55 -0.54 8.11 -7.09
N ALA A 56 -1.23 8.25 -8.23
CA ALA A 56 -1.27 9.50 -8.98
C ALA A 56 -1.86 10.65 -8.14
N LEU A 57 -2.94 10.39 -7.38
CA LEU A 57 -3.52 11.35 -6.46
C LEU A 57 -2.52 11.77 -5.37
N SER A 58 -1.83 10.79 -4.79
CA SER A 58 -0.83 11.03 -3.75
C SER A 58 0.33 11.88 -4.27
N GLN A 59 0.85 11.58 -5.44
CA GLN A 59 1.92 12.36 -6.07
C GLN A 59 1.47 13.78 -6.46
N ALA A 60 0.21 13.95 -6.91
CA ALA A 60 -0.35 15.25 -7.24
C ALA A 60 -0.52 16.18 -6.02
N ALA A 61 -0.51 15.65 -4.81
CA ALA A 61 -0.55 16.44 -3.59
C ALA A 61 0.80 17.11 -3.27
N ILE A 62 1.91 16.63 -3.82
CA ILE A 62 3.23 17.24 -3.63
C ILE A 62 3.24 18.65 -4.24
N GLY A 63 3.72 19.62 -3.46
CA GLY A 63 3.68 21.05 -3.80
C GLY A 63 2.40 21.76 -3.35
N GLN A 64 1.37 21.03 -2.91
CA GLN A 64 0.14 21.63 -2.39
C GLN A 64 0.32 22.07 -0.91
N SER A 65 -0.36 23.16 -0.56
CA SER A 65 -0.42 23.59 0.83
C SER A 65 -1.46 22.78 1.60
N VAL A 66 -1.10 22.40 2.83
CA VAL A 66 -2.05 21.81 3.78
C VAL A 66 -3.13 22.85 4.11
N GLY A 67 -4.39 22.47 3.89
CA GLY A 67 -5.55 23.28 4.21
C GLY A 67 -5.69 23.58 5.70
N ASN A 68 -6.48 24.59 6.01
CA ASN A 68 -6.79 24.94 7.40
C ASN A 68 -7.93 24.04 7.91
N PHE A 69 -7.58 22.89 8.47
CA PHE A 69 -8.51 21.94 9.07
C PHE A 69 -8.43 21.98 10.60
N THR A 70 -9.59 21.92 11.24
CA THR A 70 -9.70 21.75 12.70
C THR A 70 -10.12 20.33 13.01
N LEU A 71 -9.30 19.63 13.81
CA LEU A 71 -9.51 18.26 14.26
C LEU A 71 -9.56 18.24 15.79
N LEU A 72 -10.00 17.11 16.37
CA LEU A 72 -9.98 16.93 17.82
C LEU A 72 -8.77 16.09 18.23
N ASP A 73 -8.09 16.52 19.30
CA ASP A 73 -7.02 15.71 19.92
C ASP A 73 -7.62 14.58 20.80
N ARG A 74 -6.77 13.77 21.40
CA ARG A 74 -7.18 12.67 22.30
C ARG A 74 -7.91 13.12 23.58
N GLN A 75 -7.92 14.41 23.86
CA GLN A 75 -8.64 15.05 24.96
C GLN A 75 -9.85 15.85 24.47
N GLU A 76 -10.28 15.63 23.22
CA GLU A 76 -11.43 16.30 22.59
C GLU A 76 -11.25 17.83 22.42
N ARG A 77 -10.01 18.32 22.48
CA ARG A 77 -9.72 19.73 22.28
C ARG A 77 -9.51 20.02 20.79
N PRO A 78 -10.05 21.13 20.28
CA PRO A 78 -9.85 21.50 18.88
C PRO A 78 -8.37 21.85 18.62
N VAL A 79 -7.86 21.32 17.54
CA VAL A 79 -6.49 21.51 17.03
C VAL A 79 -6.55 21.90 15.58
N GLU A 80 -6.06 23.08 15.25
CA GLU A 80 -5.88 23.50 13.86
C GLU A 80 -4.57 22.95 13.30
N LEU A 81 -4.57 22.43 12.07
CA LEU A 81 -3.34 21.92 11.44
C LEU A 81 -2.29 23.02 11.23
N THR A 82 -2.70 24.27 11.13
CA THR A 82 -1.79 25.43 11.04
C THR A 82 -0.86 25.60 12.23
N ARG A 83 -1.22 25.03 13.42
CA ARG A 83 -0.35 25.09 14.61
C ARG A 83 0.98 24.35 14.44
N TYR A 84 1.06 23.41 13.50
CA TYR A 84 2.27 22.63 13.23
C TYR A 84 3.26 23.36 12.30
N ARG A 85 2.90 24.53 11.76
CA ARG A 85 3.82 25.37 10.98
C ARG A 85 5.02 25.81 11.82
N GLY A 86 6.12 26.09 11.15
CA GLY A 86 7.40 26.43 11.77
C GLY A 86 8.31 25.24 12.01
N LYS A 87 7.79 24.00 11.90
CA LYS A 87 8.58 22.77 11.96
C LYS A 87 8.09 21.77 10.91
N PRO A 88 8.95 20.90 10.38
CA PRO A 88 8.50 19.81 9.55
C PRO A 88 7.48 18.92 10.26
N LEU A 89 6.51 18.43 9.52
CA LEU A 89 5.43 17.60 10.00
C LEU A 89 5.35 16.29 9.20
N LEU A 90 5.29 15.17 9.91
CA LEU A 90 4.95 13.87 9.33
C LEU A 90 3.48 13.57 9.59
N VAL A 91 2.76 13.18 8.54
CA VAL A 91 1.33 12.86 8.62
C VAL A 91 1.09 11.45 8.10
N ASN A 92 0.41 10.62 8.89
CA ASN A 92 -0.11 9.34 8.42
C ASN A 92 -1.59 9.19 8.77
N PHE A 93 -2.31 8.46 7.92
CA PHE A 93 -3.71 8.12 8.13
C PHE A 93 -3.82 6.72 8.72
N ILE A 94 -4.68 6.57 9.72
CA ILE A 94 -4.93 5.30 10.41
C ILE A 94 -6.42 5.05 10.58
N TYR A 95 -6.82 3.80 10.78
CA TYR A 95 -8.13 3.47 11.34
C TYR A 95 -7.96 2.48 12.50
N THR A 96 -8.63 2.76 13.62
CA THR A 96 -8.39 2.08 14.90
C THR A 96 -8.88 0.62 14.91
N ALA A 97 -9.85 0.28 14.07
CA ALA A 97 -10.41 -1.07 13.96
C ALA A 97 -9.59 -2.01 13.04
N CYS A 98 -8.39 -1.63 12.63
CA CYS A 98 -7.52 -2.47 11.81
C CYS A 98 -6.81 -3.52 12.68
N PHE A 99 -7.13 -4.79 12.47
CA PHE A 99 -6.53 -5.88 13.23
C PHE A 99 -5.36 -6.58 12.54
N GLN A 100 -5.11 -6.33 11.25
CA GLN A 100 -4.15 -7.12 10.45
C GLN A 100 -2.89 -6.35 10.04
N VAL A 101 -3.00 -5.26 9.31
CA VAL A 101 -1.85 -4.54 8.71
C VAL A 101 -1.38 -3.37 9.56
N CYS A 102 -2.31 -2.58 10.11
CA CYS A 102 -1.98 -1.39 10.90
C CYS A 102 -1.07 -1.64 12.11
N PRO A 103 -1.17 -2.79 12.83
CA PRO A 103 -0.23 -3.12 13.90
C PRO A 103 1.23 -3.12 13.45
N THR A 104 1.52 -3.71 12.30
CA THR A 104 2.88 -3.82 11.77
C THR A 104 3.39 -2.47 11.27
N THR A 105 2.57 -1.77 10.48
CA THR A 105 2.93 -0.44 9.93
C THR A 105 3.11 0.58 11.05
N THR A 106 2.20 0.61 12.05
CA THR A 106 2.30 1.51 13.21
C THR A 106 3.58 1.26 14.02
N ARG A 107 3.93 -0.02 14.29
CA ARG A 107 5.18 -0.36 15.00
C ARG A 107 6.43 0.00 14.21
N ASN A 108 6.41 -0.23 12.90
CA ASN A 108 7.53 0.13 12.03
C ASN A 108 7.71 1.65 11.98
N LEU A 109 6.60 2.40 11.84
CA LEU A 109 6.63 3.86 11.90
C LEU A 109 7.11 4.36 13.27
N GLN A 110 6.61 3.78 14.38
CA GLN A 110 7.07 4.11 15.72
C GLN A 110 8.58 3.93 15.87
N LYS A 111 9.11 2.79 15.43
CA LYS A 111 10.55 2.53 15.47
C LYS A 111 11.34 3.53 14.61
N ALA A 112 10.85 3.83 13.41
CA ALA A 112 11.49 4.80 12.53
C ALA A 112 11.50 6.21 13.15
N ILE A 113 10.38 6.64 13.77
CA ILE A 113 10.28 7.93 14.45
C ILE A 113 11.18 7.96 15.69
N GLN A 114 11.25 6.89 16.50
CA GLN A 114 12.17 6.82 17.63
C GLN A 114 13.63 6.96 17.19
N ASN A 115 14.02 6.27 16.13
CA ASN A 115 15.34 6.42 15.53
C ASN A 115 15.57 7.86 15.05
N THR A 116 14.58 8.48 14.42
CA THR A 116 14.65 9.87 13.96
C THR A 116 14.83 10.82 15.15
N VAL A 117 14.04 10.65 16.21
CA VAL A 117 14.15 11.45 17.44
C VAL A 117 15.56 11.33 18.04
N SER A 118 16.16 10.15 18.05
CA SER A 118 17.53 9.96 18.57
C SER A 118 18.61 10.71 17.77
N VAL A 119 18.33 10.99 16.48
CA VAL A 119 19.29 11.67 15.57
C VAL A 119 19.07 13.17 15.51
N VAL A 120 17.80 13.63 15.42
CA VAL A 120 17.49 15.05 15.18
C VAL A 120 16.86 15.76 16.38
N GLY A 121 16.37 15.02 17.39
CA GLY A 121 15.66 15.55 18.53
C GLY A 121 14.13 15.58 18.33
N ALA A 122 13.36 15.34 19.41
CA ALA A 122 11.90 15.32 19.38
C ALA A 122 11.28 16.71 19.19
N ASP A 123 11.99 17.76 19.54
CA ASP A 123 11.53 19.15 19.43
C ASP A 123 11.67 19.75 18.03
N ARG A 124 12.33 19.03 17.11
CA ARG A 124 12.68 19.54 15.78
C ARG A 124 11.65 19.27 14.69
N PHE A 125 10.72 18.36 14.91
CA PHE A 125 9.66 18.01 13.99
C PHE A 125 8.41 17.53 14.75
N ASN A 126 7.28 17.47 14.06
CA ASN A 126 6.03 16.94 14.60
C ASN A 126 5.59 15.71 13.83
N VAL A 127 4.78 14.87 14.47
CA VAL A 127 4.13 13.72 13.87
C VAL A 127 2.65 13.77 14.23
N ILE A 128 1.77 13.54 13.26
CA ILE A 128 0.35 13.36 13.53
C ILE A 128 -0.15 12.10 12.86
N SER A 129 -0.96 11.33 13.58
CA SER A 129 -1.75 10.24 13.03
C SER A 129 -3.22 10.65 13.01
N ILE A 130 -3.84 10.61 11.84
CA ILE A 130 -5.22 11.06 11.64
C ILE A 130 -6.11 9.84 11.45
N GLY A 131 -7.14 9.70 12.29
CA GLY A 131 -8.14 8.66 12.16
C GLY A 131 -9.14 8.99 11.06
N PHE A 132 -9.19 8.20 9.99
CA PHE A 132 -10.05 8.52 8.84
C PHE A 132 -11.39 7.79 8.83
N ASN A 133 -11.56 6.74 9.61
CA ASN A 133 -12.81 5.95 9.69
C ASN A 133 -13.79 6.57 10.67
N GLN A 134 -14.41 7.68 10.29
CA GLN A 134 -15.35 8.36 11.15
C GLN A 134 -16.78 7.78 11.06
N PRO A 135 -17.50 7.71 12.20
CA PRO A 135 -17.20 8.25 13.53
C PRO A 135 -16.42 7.29 14.45
N PHE A 136 -15.94 6.16 13.95
CA PHE A 136 -15.32 5.11 14.79
C PHE A 136 -13.92 5.52 15.31
N ASP A 137 -13.13 6.26 14.53
CA ASP A 137 -11.85 6.80 14.96
C ASP A 137 -12.02 8.06 15.82
N SER A 138 -12.84 7.96 16.86
CA SER A 138 -13.09 9.03 17.81
C SER A 138 -11.82 9.40 18.61
N PRO A 139 -11.76 10.56 19.28
CA PRO A 139 -10.68 10.92 20.18
C PRO A 139 -10.37 9.85 21.24
N GLY A 140 -11.42 9.21 21.77
CA GLY A 140 -11.30 8.10 22.72
C GLY A 140 -10.64 6.87 22.08
N ALA A 141 -11.09 6.46 20.89
CA ALA A 141 -10.53 5.33 20.16
C ALA A 141 -9.04 5.57 19.81
N LEU A 142 -8.70 6.77 19.39
CA LEU A 142 -7.31 7.15 19.10
C LEU A 142 -6.42 7.19 20.34
N ARG A 143 -6.96 7.59 21.50
CA ARG A 143 -6.27 7.52 22.78
C ARG A 143 -5.97 6.07 23.17
N ASP A 144 -6.94 5.18 23.00
CA ASP A 144 -6.78 3.76 23.33
C ASP A 144 -5.81 3.09 22.35
N PHE A 145 -5.87 3.42 21.07
CA PHE A 145 -4.91 2.99 20.05
C PHE A 145 -3.47 3.43 20.44
N ALA A 146 -3.24 4.69 20.72
CA ALA A 146 -1.90 5.17 21.10
C ALA A 146 -1.37 4.42 22.33
N ARG A 147 -2.24 4.17 23.33
CA ARG A 147 -1.90 3.42 24.55
C ARG A 147 -1.58 1.96 24.27
N GLN A 148 -2.38 1.30 23.42
CA GLN A 148 -2.17 -0.10 22.99
C GLN A 148 -0.81 -0.30 22.31
N TYR A 149 -0.36 0.66 21.52
CA TYR A 149 0.94 0.61 20.85
C TYR A 149 2.09 1.22 21.65
N GLY A 150 1.83 1.72 22.87
CA GLY A 150 2.84 2.34 23.71
C GLY A 150 3.46 3.60 23.11
N ILE A 151 2.68 4.39 22.36
CA ILE A 151 3.16 5.60 21.72
C ILE A 151 3.02 6.76 22.70
N HIS A 152 4.15 7.17 23.28
CA HIS A 152 4.24 8.22 24.29
C HIS A 152 5.17 9.36 23.88
N LEU A 153 5.59 9.43 22.60
CA LEU A 153 6.47 10.47 22.09
C LEU A 153 5.79 11.84 22.20
N PRO A 154 6.44 12.87 22.78
CA PRO A 154 5.83 14.18 23.03
C PRO A 154 5.50 14.95 21.75
N ASN A 155 6.19 14.63 20.65
CA ASN A 155 5.99 15.24 19.35
C ASN A 155 5.07 14.42 18.42
N TRP A 156 4.34 13.43 18.97
CA TRP A 156 3.41 12.60 18.19
C TRP A 156 1.98 12.72 18.72
N GLU A 157 1.13 13.38 17.96
CA GLU A 157 -0.28 13.57 18.27
C GLU A 157 -1.19 12.67 17.43
N PHE A 158 -2.37 12.37 17.95
CA PHE A 158 -3.42 11.59 17.29
C PHE A 158 -4.66 12.47 17.18
N LEU A 159 -5.15 12.65 15.96
CA LEU A 159 -6.20 13.61 15.66
C LEU A 159 -7.39 12.96 14.99
N SER A 160 -8.59 13.35 15.43
CA SER A 160 -9.88 12.87 14.92
C SER A 160 -10.58 14.01 14.16
N PRO A 161 -10.74 13.92 12.84
CA PRO A 161 -11.56 14.85 12.08
C PRO A 161 -13.05 14.57 12.28
N SER A 162 -13.91 15.55 12.04
CA SER A 162 -15.34 15.28 11.92
C SER A 162 -15.64 14.52 10.62
N SER A 163 -16.72 13.74 10.58
CA SER A 163 -17.14 13.00 9.37
C SER A 163 -17.34 13.92 8.16
N ALA A 164 -17.74 15.17 8.38
CA ALA A 164 -18.01 16.13 7.33
C ALA A 164 -16.76 16.52 6.52
N ILE A 165 -15.58 16.53 7.16
CA ILE A 165 -14.34 17.01 6.52
C ILE A 165 -13.38 15.90 6.08
N VAL A 166 -13.63 14.62 6.45
CA VAL A 166 -12.72 13.51 6.13
C VAL A 166 -12.39 13.46 4.64
N GLY A 167 -13.40 13.54 3.78
CA GLY A 167 -13.19 13.44 2.34
C GLY A 167 -12.38 14.58 1.74
N GLU A 168 -12.51 15.80 2.26
CA GLU A 168 -11.69 16.94 1.84
C GLU A 168 -10.28 16.84 2.39
N LEU A 169 -10.16 16.52 3.68
CA LEU A 169 -8.88 16.34 4.37
C LEU A 169 -8.01 15.28 3.69
N THR A 170 -8.56 14.09 3.45
CA THR A 170 -7.80 13.00 2.82
C THR A 170 -7.37 13.36 1.40
N ARG A 171 -8.23 14.00 0.59
CA ARG A 171 -7.86 14.49 -0.74
C ARG A 171 -6.75 15.54 -0.69
N ASN A 172 -6.78 16.45 0.28
CA ASN A 172 -5.73 17.48 0.42
C ASN A 172 -4.35 16.86 0.64
N PHE A 173 -4.27 15.74 1.39
CA PHE A 173 -3.03 14.98 1.59
C PHE A 173 -2.75 13.95 0.49
N GLY A 174 -3.59 13.85 -0.54
CA GLY A 174 -3.45 12.83 -1.58
C GLY A 174 -3.66 11.41 -1.06
N PHE A 175 -4.44 11.23 0.00
CA PHE A 175 -4.78 9.94 0.56
C PHE A 175 -6.15 9.47 0.08
N SER A 176 -6.20 8.28 -0.51
CA SER A 176 -7.44 7.63 -0.93
C SER A 176 -7.59 6.26 -0.28
N PHE A 177 -8.83 5.87 -0.02
CA PHE A 177 -9.18 4.59 0.58
C PHE A 177 -10.51 4.08 0.05
N VAL A 178 -10.69 2.77 0.07
CA VAL A 178 -11.92 2.08 -0.34
C VAL A 178 -12.33 1.12 0.76
N ALA A 179 -13.60 1.16 1.17
CA ALA A 179 -14.14 0.21 2.12
C ALA A 179 -14.25 -1.20 1.49
N THR A 180 -13.77 -2.21 2.20
CA THR A 180 -13.82 -3.62 1.81
C THR A 180 -14.47 -4.46 2.92
N ALA A 181 -14.76 -5.72 2.65
CA ALA A 181 -15.28 -6.63 3.68
C ALA A 181 -14.27 -6.88 4.83
N ALA A 182 -12.96 -6.67 4.57
CA ALA A 182 -11.88 -6.85 5.55
C ALA A 182 -11.44 -5.54 6.24
N GLY A 183 -12.10 -4.42 5.95
CA GLY A 183 -11.73 -3.09 6.48
C GLY A 183 -11.57 -2.08 5.34
N PHE A 184 -10.42 -1.46 5.23
CA PHE A 184 -10.14 -0.48 4.18
C PHE A 184 -8.90 -0.85 3.39
N ASP A 185 -8.99 -0.71 2.08
CA ASP A 185 -7.87 -0.80 1.17
C ASP A 185 -7.36 0.62 0.87
N HIS A 186 -6.06 0.86 1.05
CA HIS A 186 -5.41 2.16 0.87
C HIS A 186 -3.90 2.00 0.68
N LEU A 187 -3.25 3.00 0.12
CA LEU A 187 -1.78 3.05 0.11
C LEU A 187 -1.24 3.29 1.53
N ASN A 188 -0.23 2.52 1.93
CA ASN A 188 0.54 2.81 3.13
C ASN A 188 1.48 3.98 2.83
N GLN A 189 1.12 5.18 3.27
CA GLN A 189 1.90 6.39 3.02
C GLN A 189 2.10 7.22 4.29
N VAL A 190 3.25 7.90 4.33
CA VAL A 190 3.57 8.97 5.27
C VAL A 190 3.83 10.23 4.45
N THR A 191 3.05 11.26 4.69
CA THR A 191 3.21 12.56 4.03
C THR A 191 4.18 13.43 4.81
N MET A 192 5.17 13.98 4.14
CA MET A 192 6.08 14.98 4.71
C MET A 192 5.62 16.39 4.30
N VAL A 193 5.52 17.24 5.30
CA VAL A 193 5.13 18.64 5.14
C VAL A 193 6.27 19.51 5.69
N ASP A 194 6.63 20.56 4.97
CA ASP A 194 7.65 21.50 5.40
C ASP A 194 7.16 22.46 6.51
N ALA A 195 8.04 23.31 6.99
CA ALA A 195 7.72 24.31 8.01
C ALA A 195 6.70 25.37 7.55
N GLN A 196 6.53 25.55 6.25
CA GLN A 196 5.56 26.47 5.65
C GLN A 196 4.17 25.85 5.52
N GLY A 197 4.06 24.54 5.67
CA GLY A 197 2.82 23.80 5.52
C GLY A 197 2.62 23.26 4.10
N THR A 198 3.68 23.14 3.30
CA THR A 198 3.64 22.57 1.96
C THR A 198 3.97 21.09 2.00
N ILE A 199 3.21 20.26 1.31
CA ILE A 199 3.51 18.83 1.14
C ILE A 199 4.72 18.72 0.21
N VAL A 200 5.81 18.16 0.71
CA VAL A 200 7.09 18.12 -0.03
C VAL A 200 7.49 16.71 -0.46
N ARG A 201 6.92 15.69 0.17
CA ARG A 201 7.22 14.29 -0.16
C ARG A 201 6.12 13.36 0.31
N GLN A 202 5.93 12.26 -0.43
CA GLN A 202 5.14 11.09 -0.02
C GLN A 202 6.09 9.90 0.14
N VAL A 203 6.06 9.24 1.28
CA VAL A 203 6.86 8.04 1.57
C VAL A 203 5.93 6.85 1.65
N TYR A 204 6.22 5.79 0.89
CA TYR A 204 5.33 4.63 0.76
C TYR A 204 5.92 3.37 1.41
N GLY A 205 5.05 2.48 1.82
CA GLY A 205 5.38 1.14 2.27
C GLY A 205 5.15 0.90 3.76
N GLU A 206 5.53 -0.29 4.21
CA GLU A 206 5.34 -0.73 5.60
C GLU A 206 6.62 -0.57 6.44
N LYS A 207 7.76 -0.42 5.80
CA LYS A 207 9.07 -0.29 6.45
C LYS A 207 9.69 1.04 6.03
N PHE A 208 10.18 1.77 7.02
CA PHE A 208 10.78 3.07 6.82
C PHE A 208 12.27 3.00 7.19
N GLY A 209 13.14 3.24 6.23
CA GLY A 209 14.58 3.34 6.41
C GLY A 209 15.04 4.73 6.88
N ALA A 210 16.31 4.86 7.14
CA ALA A 210 16.90 6.15 7.51
C ALA A 210 16.84 7.16 6.35
N GLU A 211 17.02 6.69 5.14
CA GLU A 211 16.90 7.47 3.90
C GLU A 211 15.48 7.97 3.64
N ASP A 212 14.47 7.23 4.10
CA ASP A 212 13.06 7.58 3.87
C ASP A 212 12.59 8.74 4.75
N LEU A 213 13.03 8.78 6.01
CA LEU A 213 12.56 9.76 7.01
C LEU A 213 13.67 10.67 7.53
N ILE A 214 14.82 10.11 7.96
CA ILE A 214 15.84 10.88 8.68
C ILE A 214 16.52 11.89 7.76
N GLU A 215 17.00 11.47 6.59
CA GLU A 215 17.71 12.35 5.69
C GLU A 215 16.85 13.48 5.11
N PRO A 216 15.59 13.22 4.67
CA PRO A 216 14.68 14.28 4.29
C PRO A 216 14.38 15.25 5.43
N LEU A 217 14.12 14.75 6.65
CA LEU A 217 13.83 15.60 7.82
C LEU A 217 15.03 16.47 8.19
N LYS A 218 16.26 15.97 8.17
CA LYS A 218 17.46 16.78 8.39
C LYS A 218 17.52 17.96 7.43
N ARG A 219 17.25 17.72 6.14
CA ARG A 219 17.22 18.78 5.12
C ARG A 219 16.13 19.81 5.40
N LEU A 220 14.90 19.36 5.70
CA LEU A 220 13.79 20.25 6.01
C LEU A 220 14.07 21.08 7.27
N ILE A 221 14.65 20.49 8.31
CA ILE A 221 15.06 21.18 9.54
C ILE A 221 16.14 22.23 9.25
N ALA A 222 17.05 21.95 8.32
CA ALA A 222 18.08 22.88 7.87
C ALA A 222 17.57 23.94 6.88
N GLY A 223 16.28 23.92 6.51
CA GLY A 223 15.70 24.79 5.49
C GLY A 223 16.22 24.53 4.09
N ALA A 224 16.82 23.35 3.85
CA ALA A 224 17.32 22.97 2.54
C ALA A 224 16.21 22.26 1.74
N PRO A 225 16.11 22.52 0.43
CA PRO A 225 15.13 21.82 -0.41
C PRO A 225 15.44 20.32 -0.45
N LEU A 226 14.39 19.51 -0.53
CA LEU A 226 14.55 18.10 -0.82
C LEU A 226 15.02 17.94 -2.27
N PRO A 227 15.91 16.97 -2.56
CA PRO A 227 16.20 16.60 -3.93
C PRO A 227 14.88 16.21 -4.58
N GLN A 228 14.56 16.84 -5.71
CA GLN A 228 13.51 16.30 -6.55
C GLN A 228 14.02 14.95 -7.04
N GLU A 229 13.25 13.90 -6.81
CA GLU A 229 13.52 12.59 -7.39
C GLU A 229 13.28 12.71 -8.90
N SER A 230 14.25 13.27 -9.60
CA SER A 230 14.16 13.58 -11.03
C SER A 230 14.78 12.48 -11.91
N ASN A 231 15.07 11.33 -11.35
CA ASN A 231 15.52 10.19 -12.14
C ASN A 231 14.31 9.37 -12.56
N ALA A 232 14.00 9.43 -13.87
CA ALA A 232 12.97 8.59 -14.48
C ALA A 232 13.12 7.08 -14.12
N LEU A 233 14.33 6.66 -13.75
CA LEU A 233 14.62 5.32 -13.26
C LEU A 233 14.07 5.07 -11.85
N ASP A 234 14.17 6.03 -10.94
CA ASP A 234 13.65 5.87 -9.55
C ASP A 234 12.12 5.87 -9.55
N GLU A 235 11.50 6.72 -10.39
CA GLU A 235 10.05 6.70 -10.61
C GLU A 235 9.57 5.37 -11.22
N ILE A 236 10.32 4.81 -12.15
CA ILE A 236 10.03 3.49 -12.73
C ILE A 236 10.22 2.39 -11.69
N ILE A 237 11.26 2.45 -10.86
CA ILE A 237 11.52 1.46 -9.80
C ILE A 237 10.42 1.50 -8.74
N GLU A 238 9.97 2.68 -8.31
CA GLU A 238 8.84 2.79 -7.38
C GLU A 238 7.53 2.31 -8.00
N ARG A 239 7.24 2.67 -9.24
CA ARG A 239 6.07 2.15 -9.97
C ARG A 239 6.10 0.63 -10.11
N VAL A 240 7.26 0.05 -10.42
CA VAL A 240 7.45 -1.41 -10.48
C VAL A 240 7.27 -2.04 -9.11
N ARG A 241 7.76 -1.41 -8.04
CA ARG A 241 7.63 -1.90 -6.66
C ARG A 241 6.16 -1.95 -6.20
N ILE A 242 5.36 -0.94 -6.57
CA ILE A 242 3.92 -0.87 -6.27
C ILE A 242 3.15 -1.91 -7.09
N ILE A 243 3.44 -2.02 -8.39
CA ILE A 243 2.77 -2.97 -9.31
C ILE A 243 3.13 -4.43 -8.97
N CYS A 244 4.34 -4.68 -8.44
CA CYS A 244 4.81 -6.03 -8.09
C CYS A 244 4.44 -6.49 -6.68
N SER A 245 3.75 -5.68 -5.89
CA SER A 245 3.22 -6.08 -4.58
C SER A 245 1.75 -6.48 -4.72
N ILE A 246 1.46 -7.78 -4.56
CA ILE A 246 0.09 -8.29 -4.51
C ILE A 246 -0.33 -8.36 -3.05
N TYR A 247 -1.46 -7.72 -2.73
CA TYR A 247 -2.12 -7.88 -1.45
C TYR A 247 -2.66 -9.31 -1.34
N ASP A 248 -2.22 -10.04 -0.33
CA ASP A 248 -2.73 -11.36 -0.01
C ASP A 248 -3.85 -11.22 1.05
N PRO A 249 -5.12 -11.37 0.66
CA PRO A 249 -6.25 -11.19 1.57
C PRO A 249 -6.31 -12.24 2.68
N VAL A 250 -5.61 -13.38 2.50
CA VAL A 250 -5.59 -14.46 3.50
C VAL A 250 -4.58 -14.16 4.61
N THR A 251 -3.44 -13.57 4.27
CA THR A 251 -2.39 -13.24 5.24
C THR A 251 -2.38 -11.77 5.65
N GLY A 252 -3.20 -10.92 5.00
CA GLY A 252 -3.27 -9.48 5.26
C GLY A 252 -1.96 -8.73 4.97
N ARG A 253 -1.09 -9.30 4.12
CA ARG A 253 0.24 -8.73 3.83
C ARG A 253 0.44 -8.54 2.34
N TYR A 254 1.12 -7.46 1.98
CA TYR A 254 1.67 -7.33 0.63
C TYR A 254 2.82 -8.33 0.47
N ARG A 255 2.67 -9.24 -0.49
CA ARG A 255 3.73 -10.17 -0.88
C ARG A 255 4.35 -9.72 -2.20
N THR A 256 5.67 -9.72 -2.24
CA THR A 256 6.41 -9.52 -3.49
C THR A 256 6.09 -10.68 -4.43
N ASN A 257 5.54 -10.38 -5.60
CA ASN A 257 5.26 -11.39 -6.61
C ASN A 257 6.54 -11.78 -7.37
N TYR A 258 7.28 -12.75 -6.83
CA TYR A 258 8.49 -13.25 -7.46
C TYR A 258 8.25 -13.85 -8.87
N ALA A 259 7.02 -14.31 -9.16
CA ALA A 259 6.69 -14.83 -10.48
C ALA A 259 6.82 -13.76 -11.57
N LEU A 260 6.46 -12.53 -11.27
CA LEU A 260 6.56 -11.40 -12.19
C LEU A 260 8.02 -11.03 -12.46
N TYR A 261 8.87 -11.08 -11.44
CA TYR A 261 10.31 -10.87 -11.59
C TYR A 261 10.96 -11.98 -12.44
N LEU A 262 10.56 -13.24 -12.24
CA LEU A 262 11.05 -14.36 -13.04
C LEU A 262 10.60 -14.27 -14.50
N GLN A 263 9.35 -13.84 -14.74
CA GLN A 263 8.84 -13.61 -16.11
C GLN A 263 9.59 -12.47 -16.81
N ALA A 264 9.82 -11.35 -16.10
CA ALA A 264 10.57 -10.22 -16.64
C ALA A 264 12.03 -10.61 -16.93
N ALA A 265 12.69 -11.32 -16.03
CA ALA A 265 14.05 -11.82 -16.23
C ALA A 265 14.13 -12.81 -17.41
N GLY A 266 13.15 -13.70 -17.52
CA GLY A 266 13.02 -14.62 -18.67
C GLY A 266 12.86 -13.88 -19.98
N PHE A 267 12.00 -12.87 -20.02
CA PHE A 267 11.78 -12.04 -21.21
C PHE A 267 13.05 -11.29 -21.63
N VAL A 268 13.73 -10.64 -20.68
CA VAL A 268 14.99 -9.93 -20.93
C VAL A 268 16.07 -10.88 -21.47
N SER A 269 16.21 -12.07 -20.84
CA SER A 269 17.15 -13.10 -21.28
C SER A 269 16.85 -13.58 -22.69
N PHE A 270 15.56 -13.75 -23.03
CA PHE A 270 15.13 -14.15 -24.36
C PHE A 270 15.44 -13.08 -25.41
N VAL A 271 15.19 -11.81 -25.10
CA VAL A 271 15.54 -10.68 -26.00
C VAL A 271 17.06 -10.60 -26.25
N ILE A 272 17.86 -10.74 -25.19
CA ILE A 272 19.34 -10.75 -25.30
C ILE A 272 19.78 -11.92 -26.18
N PHE A 273 19.18 -13.10 -26.02
CA PHE A 273 19.48 -14.27 -26.84
C PHE A 273 19.15 -14.05 -28.32
N LEU A 274 17.97 -13.45 -28.61
CA LEU A 274 17.60 -13.11 -29.99
C LEU A 274 18.55 -12.08 -30.63
N LEU A 275 18.96 -11.07 -29.86
CA LEU A 275 19.92 -10.07 -30.32
C LEU A 275 21.28 -10.72 -30.61
N TYR A 276 21.74 -11.60 -29.72
CA TYR A 276 22.97 -12.36 -29.94
C TYR A 276 22.91 -13.20 -31.21
N LEU A 277 21.82 -13.94 -31.41
CA LEU A 277 21.63 -14.73 -32.66
C LEU A 277 21.63 -13.81 -33.87
N SER A 278 20.91 -12.70 -33.84
CA SER A 278 20.81 -11.77 -34.98
C SER A 278 22.20 -11.22 -35.34
N VAL A 279 22.98 -10.80 -34.36
CA VAL A 279 24.36 -10.30 -34.56
C VAL A 279 25.27 -11.41 -35.08
N HIS A 280 25.13 -12.63 -34.55
CA HIS A 280 25.92 -13.79 -34.97
C HIS A 280 25.65 -14.14 -36.40
N PHE A 281 24.36 -14.25 -36.85
CA PHE A 281 23.97 -14.51 -38.21
C PHE A 281 24.39 -13.40 -39.16
N TRP A 282 24.27 -12.12 -38.74
CA TRP A 282 24.71 -10.99 -39.56
C TRP A 282 26.21 -10.99 -39.80
N LYS A 283 26.99 -11.29 -38.75
CA LYS A 283 28.47 -11.39 -38.84
C LYS A 283 28.88 -12.57 -39.70
N ASN A 284 28.20 -13.70 -39.66
CA ASN A 284 28.52 -14.85 -40.52
C ASN A 284 28.15 -14.60 -41.98
N ARG A 285 27.03 -13.93 -42.28
CA ARG A 285 26.65 -13.54 -43.64
C ARG A 285 27.72 -12.65 -44.30
N ARG A 286 28.29 -11.69 -43.53
CA ARG A 286 29.36 -10.81 -44.05
C ARG A 286 30.70 -11.53 -44.31
N ARG A 287 30.88 -12.74 -43.76
CA ARG A 287 32.11 -13.52 -43.95
C ARG A 287 32.00 -14.50 -45.11
N SER A 288 30.82 -14.71 -45.65
CA SER A 288 30.54 -15.65 -46.73
C SER A 288 30.34 -14.97 -48.10
N GLU A 289 30.50 -13.67 -48.22
CA GLU A 289 30.64 -12.99 -49.53
C GLU A 289 32.13 -12.93 -49.88
N PRO A 290 32.50 -13.56 -51.03
CA PRO A 290 33.91 -13.60 -51.51
C PRO A 290 34.40 -12.24 -52.01
#